data_8bd276c52b38e0b64d1bb2021295a15b
#
_entry.id   8bd276c52b38e0b64d1bb2021295a15b
#
_cell.length_a   1.000
_cell.length_b   1.000
_cell.length_c   1.000
_cell.angle_alpha   90.00
_cell.angle_beta   90.00
_cell.angle_gamma   90.00
#
_symmetry.space_group_name_H-M   'P 1'
#
loop_
_entity.id
_entity.type
_entity.pdbx_description
1 polymer ?
#
loop_
_entity_poly.entity_id
_entity_poly.type
_entity_poly.pdbx_seq_one_letter_code
_entity_poly.pdbx_strand_id
1 'polypeptide(L)'
;MSLYAPLKYSAFYQKYDKRKLTMCGIIAASAMTDVQDEVVAALARVQYRGYDSFGFAWVSEQGGLASARSTDADAVHETCLPLSRTVLGHTRWATHGEVNLANCHPHMSLDGGFALVHNGIVTNFEALRGANLSGESDSRLIVELLQEQLQSGAARLQALRQVTTLIEGRNTIVLLFADGEILAFRQGSPLVVSKSESDDLYLASDQLAFSATCPEYCRIADGEFVQIRAHDLVLYCNQLVERDQDWLPITERYEASDIDGYKHFMLKEIMEQWQTVPAVLKTLEAAAFPQAVTLLQGAKRIIVVGAGGAYFTGRQIAWLLRNEAGLDAMAIPAYEYDSFAILLGEGDVLVAVSQSGETADTLQAIERAKRASVVVLSIINVPGSSMAELSDISLQQHSGAEVCVLSTKSATAQITVGYALALASGNRQTEARQHIQGVSHALAAELDPIYLAGCKSLAARLANHSSLYVLGRGDYHAVAQVAALNIKEASYVHA
;
A
#
# COMPACT_ATOMS: atom_id res chain seq x y z
N MET A 1 -20.19 -37.81 -32.09
CA MET A 1 -20.48 -36.45 -32.57
C MET A 1 -20.05 -35.47 -31.49
N SER A 2 -18.93 -34.85 -31.75
CA SER A 2 -18.26 -33.91 -30.85
C SER A 2 -18.88 -32.53 -31.00
N LEU A 3 -19.40 -31.96 -29.90
CA LEU A 3 -19.88 -30.58 -29.80
C LEU A 3 -19.25 -29.94 -28.55
N TYR A 4 -17.92 -29.83 -28.53
CA TYR A 4 -17.20 -28.91 -27.65
C TYR A 4 -16.13 -28.20 -28.48
N ALA A 5 -16.52 -27.05 -29.05
CA ALA A 5 -15.55 -26.07 -29.50
C ALA A 5 -14.96 -25.39 -28.24
N PRO A 6 -13.64 -25.22 -28.15
CA PRO A 6 -13.05 -24.48 -27.05
C PRO A 6 -13.46 -23.01 -27.15
N LEU A 7 -14.33 -22.55 -26.24
CA LEU A 7 -14.60 -21.14 -26.03
C LEU A 7 -13.26 -20.46 -25.72
N LYS A 8 -12.90 -19.50 -26.55
CA LYS A 8 -11.74 -18.62 -26.32
C LYS A 8 -11.99 -17.82 -25.07
N TYR A 9 -11.47 -18.30 -23.95
CA TYR A 9 -11.56 -17.67 -22.63
C TYR A 9 -10.85 -16.30 -22.54
N SER A 10 -10.04 -15.91 -23.54
CA SER A 10 -9.29 -14.66 -23.55
C SER A 10 -10.14 -13.38 -23.66
N ALA A 11 -11.36 -13.46 -24.21
CA ALA A 11 -12.21 -12.28 -24.43
C ALA A 11 -13.14 -11.96 -23.24
N PHE A 12 -13.39 -12.93 -22.35
CA PHE A 12 -14.28 -12.70 -21.19
C PHE A 12 -13.56 -12.06 -20.01
N TYR A 13 -12.24 -12.28 -19.90
CA TYR A 13 -11.42 -11.69 -18.81
C TYR A 13 -11.01 -10.25 -19.03
N GLN A 14 -11.14 -9.70 -20.24
CA GLN A 14 -10.86 -8.28 -20.51
C GLN A 14 -11.96 -7.31 -20.01
N LYS A 15 -13.08 -7.80 -19.50
CA LYS A 15 -14.22 -6.97 -19.08
C LYS A 15 -14.51 -6.99 -17.57
N TYR A 16 -13.77 -7.75 -16.79
CA TYR A 16 -13.90 -7.70 -15.32
C TYR A 16 -12.93 -6.68 -14.76
N ASP A 17 -13.51 -5.66 -14.22
CA ASP A 17 -13.00 -4.51 -13.50
C ASP A 17 -11.79 -4.87 -12.60
N LYS A 18 -10.60 -4.49 -13.04
CA LYS A 18 -9.35 -4.60 -12.27
C LYS A 18 -9.26 -3.54 -11.16
N ARG A 19 -10.35 -3.27 -10.45
CA ARG A 19 -10.37 -2.39 -9.28
C ARG A 19 -9.75 -3.09 -8.06
N LYS A 20 -8.58 -3.66 -8.21
CA LYS A 20 -7.73 -4.00 -7.08
C LYS A 20 -6.90 -2.77 -6.75
N LEU A 21 -7.13 -2.24 -5.59
CA LEU A 21 -6.48 -1.11 -4.96
C LEU A 21 -5.05 -1.46 -4.60
N THR A 22 -4.20 -1.31 -5.55
CA THR A 22 -2.76 -1.35 -5.43
C THR A 22 -2.24 0.05 -5.68
N MET A 23 -1.20 0.43 -4.98
CA MET A 23 -0.70 1.79 -5.02
C MET A 23 0.61 1.82 -5.78
N CYS A 24 0.72 2.76 -6.70
CA CYS A 24 1.98 3.05 -7.37
C CYS A 24 3.07 3.53 -6.40
N GLY A 25 4.34 3.32 -6.74
CA GLY A 25 5.49 3.84 -6.00
C GLY A 25 5.96 5.16 -6.60
N ILE A 26 6.23 6.16 -5.76
CA ILE A 26 6.87 7.43 -6.13
C ILE A 26 8.17 7.56 -5.37
N ILE A 27 9.19 8.09 -6.04
CA ILE A 27 10.41 8.60 -5.45
C ILE A 27 10.84 9.87 -6.18
N ALA A 28 11.24 10.91 -5.47
CA ALA A 28 11.92 12.07 -6.04
C ALA A 28 13.08 12.45 -5.13
N ALA A 29 14.12 13.01 -5.69
CA ALA A 29 15.27 13.49 -4.92
C ALA A 29 15.81 14.80 -5.51
N SER A 30 16.29 15.66 -4.60
CA SER A 30 17.08 16.85 -4.91
C SER A 30 18.32 16.87 -4.02
N ALA A 31 19.50 16.75 -4.59
CA ALA A 31 20.74 16.52 -3.89
C ALA A 31 21.87 17.48 -4.33
N MET A 32 22.86 17.67 -3.48
CA MET A 32 24.05 18.47 -3.79
C MET A 32 25.00 17.74 -4.74
N THR A 33 24.95 16.40 -4.74
CA THR A 33 25.74 15.53 -5.61
C THR A 33 24.82 14.68 -6.48
N ASP A 34 25.37 13.87 -7.36
CA ASP A 34 24.61 13.00 -8.23
C ASP A 34 23.87 11.94 -7.41
N VAL A 35 22.57 11.76 -7.65
CA VAL A 35 21.65 10.97 -6.82
C VAL A 35 20.88 9.91 -7.61
N GLN A 36 21.13 9.78 -8.92
CA GLN A 36 20.36 8.89 -9.80
C GLN A 36 20.40 7.42 -9.37
N ASP A 37 21.57 6.93 -8.90
CA ASP A 37 21.69 5.52 -8.48
C ASP A 37 20.90 5.24 -7.20
N GLU A 38 20.90 6.19 -6.24
CA GLU A 38 20.07 6.06 -5.04
C GLU A 38 18.58 6.13 -5.36
N VAL A 39 18.17 6.96 -6.31
CA VAL A 39 16.75 7.03 -6.73
C VAL A 39 16.32 5.75 -7.43
N VAL A 40 17.17 5.14 -8.26
CA VAL A 40 16.90 3.84 -8.87
C VAL A 40 16.75 2.76 -7.78
N ALA A 41 17.69 2.70 -6.83
CA ALA A 41 17.62 1.77 -5.71
C ALA A 41 16.39 2.01 -4.82
N ALA A 42 16.04 3.27 -4.55
CA ALA A 42 14.86 3.65 -3.79
C ALA A 42 13.55 3.24 -4.48
N LEU A 43 13.47 3.42 -5.81
CA LEU A 43 12.31 2.98 -6.59
C LEU A 43 12.19 1.45 -6.58
N ALA A 44 13.31 0.73 -6.67
CA ALA A 44 13.35 -0.72 -6.58
C ALA A 44 12.86 -1.22 -5.21
N ARG A 45 13.20 -0.53 -4.10
CA ARG A 45 12.70 -0.85 -2.75
C ARG A 45 11.17 -0.72 -2.62
N VAL A 46 10.54 0.14 -3.40
CA VAL A 46 9.07 0.32 -3.41
C VAL A 46 8.38 -0.28 -4.63
N GLN A 47 9.07 -1.11 -5.41
CA GLN A 47 8.53 -1.78 -6.60
C GLN A 47 7.33 -2.68 -6.27
N TYR A 48 7.26 -3.24 -5.05
CA TYR A 48 6.09 -4.01 -4.58
C TYR A 48 4.76 -3.25 -4.69
N ARG A 49 4.81 -1.92 -4.86
CA ARG A 49 3.64 -1.08 -5.06
C ARG A 49 3.17 -1.05 -6.52
N GLY A 50 4.00 -1.44 -7.50
CA GLY A 50 3.62 -1.43 -8.92
C GLY A 50 4.52 -2.30 -9.78
N TYR A 51 3.93 -3.27 -10.47
CA TYR A 51 4.63 -4.27 -11.29
C TYR A 51 4.31 -4.18 -12.79
N ASP A 52 3.56 -3.18 -13.24
CA ASP A 52 3.13 -3.11 -14.65
C ASP A 52 4.09 -2.30 -15.52
N SER A 53 4.67 -1.25 -14.96
CA SER A 53 5.64 -0.40 -15.67
C SER A 53 6.38 0.51 -14.68
N PHE A 54 7.50 1.05 -15.13
CA PHE A 54 8.22 2.08 -14.38
C PHE A 54 8.81 3.15 -15.31
N GLY A 55 9.28 4.23 -14.71
CA GLY A 55 10.05 5.23 -15.44
C GLY A 55 10.60 6.32 -14.55
N PHE A 56 11.50 7.09 -15.16
CA PHE A 56 12.22 8.19 -14.53
C PHE A 56 12.17 9.45 -15.38
N ALA A 57 12.22 10.60 -14.73
CA ALA A 57 12.57 11.87 -15.33
C ALA A 57 13.70 12.51 -14.51
N TRP A 58 14.59 13.22 -15.16
CA TRP A 58 15.72 13.86 -14.51
C TRP A 58 16.09 15.18 -15.20
N VAL A 59 16.76 16.06 -14.45
CA VAL A 59 17.35 17.26 -15.01
C VAL A 59 18.68 16.87 -15.67
N SER A 60 18.82 17.13 -16.98
CA SER A 60 20.01 16.78 -17.72
C SER A 60 21.15 17.80 -17.51
N GLU A 61 22.41 17.38 -17.66
CA GLU A 61 23.55 18.27 -17.60
C GLU A 61 23.52 19.41 -18.63
N GLN A 62 22.84 19.20 -19.75
CA GLN A 62 22.69 20.18 -20.82
C GLN A 62 21.54 21.18 -20.55
N GLY A 63 20.86 21.02 -19.40
CA GLY A 63 19.63 21.73 -19.07
C GLY A 63 18.39 21.07 -19.70
N GLY A 64 17.23 21.31 -19.06
CA GLY A 64 15.97 20.70 -19.46
C GLY A 64 15.77 19.29 -18.88
N LEU A 65 14.61 18.71 -19.19
CA LEU A 65 14.19 17.41 -18.68
C LEU A 65 14.41 16.30 -19.70
N ALA A 66 14.90 15.16 -19.22
CA ALA A 66 14.94 13.91 -19.95
C ALA A 66 14.12 12.86 -19.22
N SER A 67 13.67 11.81 -19.90
CA SER A 67 12.89 10.73 -19.31
C SER A 67 13.18 9.38 -19.96
N ALA A 68 13.07 8.31 -19.17
CA ALA A 68 13.10 6.93 -19.61
C ALA A 68 11.93 6.16 -19.01
N ARG A 69 11.28 5.29 -19.78
CA ARG A 69 10.12 4.52 -19.34
C ARG A 69 10.18 3.09 -19.87
N SER A 70 9.69 2.13 -19.10
CA SER A 70 9.63 0.73 -19.47
C SER A 70 8.32 0.08 -19.03
N THR A 71 7.82 -0.86 -19.84
CA THR A 71 6.73 -1.77 -19.49
C THR A 71 7.24 -3.10 -18.94
N ASP A 72 8.55 -3.26 -18.83
CA ASP A 72 9.19 -4.37 -18.14
C ASP A 72 9.62 -3.90 -16.75
N ALA A 73 8.79 -4.16 -15.76
CA ALA A 73 9.02 -3.68 -14.40
C ALA A 73 10.26 -4.31 -13.75
N ASP A 74 10.64 -5.51 -14.13
CA ASP A 74 11.80 -6.20 -13.55
C ASP A 74 13.12 -5.51 -13.96
N ALA A 75 13.11 -4.79 -15.08
CA ALA A 75 14.28 -4.03 -15.55
C ALA A 75 14.62 -2.81 -14.67
N VAL A 76 13.83 -2.44 -13.66
CA VAL A 76 14.14 -1.33 -12.76
C VAL A 76 15.50 -1.53 -12.07
N HIS A 77 15.82 -2.75 -11.65
CA HIS A 77 17.08 -3.08 -10.97
C HIS A 77 18.32 -2.98 -11.86
N GLU A 78 18.13 -3.05 -13.18
CA GLU A 78 19.21 -2.99 -14.18
C GLU A 78 19.30 -1.59 -14.83
N THR A 79 18.46 -0.64 -14.40
CA THR A 79 18.39 0.68 -15.00
C THR A 79 19.60 1.53 -14.60
N CYS A 80 20.32 2.04 -15.58
CA CYS A 80 21.37 3.03 -15.40
C CYS A 80 20.91 4.39 -15.95
N LEU A 81 20.84 5.40 -15.11
CA LEU A 81 20.50 6.76 -15.50
C LEU A 81 21.77 7.60 -15.71
N PRO A 82 21.73 8.62 -16.55
CA PRO A 82 22.79 9.63 -16.61
C PRO A 82 22.92 10.35 -15.26
N LEU A 83 24.09 10.93 -15.00
CA LEU A 83 24.36 11.72 -13.80
C LEU A 83 23.32 12.83 -13.65
N SER A 84 22.75 12.93 -12.49
CA SER A 84 21.76 13.99 -12.17
C SER A 84 21.63 14.20 -10.68
N ARG A 85 21.44 15.45 -10.30
CA ARG A 85 21.19 15.88 -8.91
C ARG A 85 19.70 15.96 -8.59
N THR A 86 18.83 15.88 -9.59
CA THR A 86 17.38 15.94 -9.39
C THR A 86 16.69 14.93 -10.28
N VAL A 87 16.07 13.93 -9.66
CA VAL A 87 15.45 12.79 -10.33
C VAL A 87 14.07 12.52 -9.75
N LEU A 88 13.13 12.16 -10.62
CA LEU A 88 11.77 11.71 -10.28
C LEU A 88 11.55 10.32 -10.86
N GLY A 89 11.14 9.37 -10.04
CA GLY A 89 10.86 7.98 -10.42
C GLY A 89 9.46 7.53 -10.03
N HIS A 90 8.93 6.57 -10.78
CA HIS A 90 7.60 6.02 -10.56
C HIS A 90 7.52 4.55 -10.97
N THR A 91 6.88 3.71 -10.12
CA THR A 91 6.39 2.39 -10.49
C THR A 91 4.87 2.40 -10.58
N ARG A 92 4.33 1.84 -11.66
CA ARG A 92 2.89 1.89 -11.94
C ARG A 92 2.23 0.53 -11.69
N TRP A 93 1.08 0.60 -11.06
CA TRP A 93 0.06 -0.43 -11.12
C TRP A 93 -1.11 0.11 -11.94
N ALA A 94 -1.40 -0.53 -13.07
CA ALA A 94 -2.42 -0.04 -13.99
C ALA A 94 -3.83 -0.24 -13.42
N THR A 95 -4.47 0.84 -12.97
CA THR A 95 -5.88 0.87 -12.58
C THR A 95 -6.76 1.26 -13.77
N HIS A 96 -6.31 2.21 -14.58
CA HIS A 96 -6.98 2.72 -15.78
C HIS A 96 -6.00 2.76 -16.97
N GLY A 97 -6.52 2.44 -18.16
CA GLY A 97 -5.73 2.41 -19.39
C GLY A 97 -4.86 1.16 -19.53
N GLU A 98 -4.45 0.88 -20.74
CA GLU A 98 -3.57 -0.25 -21.06
C GLU A 98 -2.16 -0.08 -20.50
N VAL A 99 -1.48 -1.20 -20.27
CA VAL A 99 -0.04 -1.22 -19.97
C VAL A 99 0.72 -1.01 -21.28
N ASN A 100 1.06 0.22 -21.56
CA ASN A 100 1.83 0.64 -22.74
C ASN A 100 2.71 1.84 -22.38
N LEU A 101 3.68 2.19 -23.23
CA LEU A 101 4.61 3.29 -22.99
C LEU A 101 3.93 4.66 -22.92
N ALA A 102 2.79 4.87 -23.58
CA ALA A 102 2.06 6.13 -23.53
C ALA A 102 1.46 6.41 -22.15
N ASN A 103 1.05 5.33 -21.45
CA ASN A 103 0.46 5.39 -20.12
C ASN A 103 1.48 5.19 -19.00
N CYS A 104 2.77 4.95 -19.31
CA CYS A 104 3.83 4.90 -18.30
C CYS A 104 4.14 6.29 -17.78
N HIS A 105 4.33 6.41 -16.47
CA HIS A 105 4.88 7.62 -15.84
C HIS A 105 6.41 7.66 -15.96
N PRO A 106 7.02 8.84 -15.86
CA PRO A 106 6.44 10.19 -15.79
C PRO A 106 5.78 10.66 -17.09
N HIS A 107 4.73 11.47 -16.98
CA HIS A 107 4.15 12.19 -18.12
C HIS A 107 4.82 13.55 -18.28
N MET A 108 5.33 13.82 -19.48
CA MET A 108 5.96 15.09 -19.80
C MET A 108 4.91 16.12 -20.27
N SER A 109 5.08 17.39 -19.88
CA SER A 109 4.34 18.50 -20.48
C SER A 109 4.70 18.64 -21.97
N LEU A 110 3.79 19.21 -22.78
CA LEU A 110 4.00 19.35 -24.22
C LEU A 110 5.19 20.24 -24.56
N ASP A 111 5.46 21.22 -23.72
CA ASP A 111 6.59 22.18 -23.89
C ASP A 111 7.89 21.67 -23.22
N GLY A 112 7.87 20.49 -22.59
CA GLY A 112 9.01 19.96 -21.87
C GLY A 112 9.37 20.69 -20.57
N GLY A 113 8.50 21.56 -20.08
CA GLY A 113 8.75 22.41 -18.91
C GLY A 113 8.69 21.65 -17.59
N PHE A 114 7.92 20.56 -17.52
CA PHE A 114 7.82 19.71 -16.34
C PHE A 114 7.50 18.25 -16.68
N ALA A 115 7.84 17.37 -15.74
CA ALA A 115 7.45 15.96 -15.69
C ALA A 115 6.51 15.75 -14.49
N LEU A 116 5.50 14.88 -14.65
CA LEU A 116 4.48 14.57 -13.63
C LEU A 116 4.40 13.08 -13.39
N VAL A 117 4.34 12.71 -12.12
CA VAL A 117 3.87 11.39 -11.66
C VAL A 117 2.64 11.54 -10.77
N HIS A 118 1.77 10.54 -10.79
CA HIS A 118 0.48 10.57 -10.10
C HIS A 118 0.15 9.20 -9.52
N ASN A 119 -0.14 9.17 -8.23
CA ASN A 119 -0.71 8.04 -7.52
C ASN A 119 -2.16 8.37 -7.16
N GLY A 120 -3.11 7.73 -7.81
CA GLY A 120 -4.51 7.99 -7.52
C GLY A 120 -5.46 7.73 -8.67
N ILE A 121 -6.67 8.26 -8.52
CA ILE A 121 -7.73 8.21 -9.53
C ILE A 121 -8.53 9.52 -9.46
N VAL A 122 -8.64 10.20 -10.59
CA VAL A 122 -9.52 11.36 -10.74
C VAL A 122 -10.94 10.89 -10.99
N THR A 123 -11.78 10.94 -9.95
CA THR A 123 -13.16 10.37 -10.02
C THR A 123 -14.11 11.17 -10.91
N ASN A 124 -13.86 12.47 -11.08
CA ASN A 124 -14.60 13.34 -11.98
C ASN A 124 -13.94 13.53 -13.36
N PHE A 125 -13.08 12.55 -13.77
CA PHE A 125 -12.34 12.57 -15.03
C PHE A 125 -13.23 12.87 -16.26
N GLU A 126 -14.35 12.13 -16.39
CA GLU A 126 -15.25 12.30 -17.53
C GLU A 126 -15.92 13.69 -17.57
N ALA A 127 -16.18 14.29 -16.40
CA ALA A 127 -16.75 15.64 -16.32
C ALA A 127 -15.74 16.73 -16.72
N LEU A 128 -14.44 16.51 -16.41
CA LEU A 128 -13.36 17.44 -16.73
C LEU A 128 -12.83 17.27 -18.15
N ARG A 129 -12.97 16.10 -18.75
CA ARG A 129 -12.37 15.73 -20.03
C ARG A 129 -12.83 16.58 -21.21
N GLY A 130 -13.90 17.32 -21.21
CA GLY A 130 -14.34 18.22 -22.29
C GLY A 130 -14.07 17.70 -23.72
N ALA A 131 -14.58 18.39 -24.73
CA ALA A 131 -14.41 18.00 -26.14
C ALA A 131 -12.97 18.16 -26.70
N ASN A 132 -12.08 18.80 -25.97
CA ASN A 132 -10.76 19.24 -26.47
C ASN A 132 -9.55 18.56 -25.80
N LEU A 133 -9.74 17.72 -24.78
CA LEU A 133 -8.64 17.05 -24.08
C LEU A 133 -8.36 15.69 -24.74
N SER A 134 -7.10 15.48 -25.17
CA SER A 134 -6.68 14.32 -25.96
C SER A 134 -6.23 13.12 -25.12
N GLY A 135 -6.19 13.25 -23.78
CA GLY A 135 -5.64 12.24 -22.88
C GLY A 135 -6.57 11.04 -22.67
N GLU A 136 -6.03 9.81 -22.81
CA GLU A 136 -6.72 8.57 -22.49
C GLU A 136 -6.62 8.21 -20.99
N SER A 137 -5.78 8.92 -20.19
CA SER A 137 -5.58 8.68 -18.77
C SER A 137 -5.84 9.94 -17.95
N ASP A 138 -6.29 9.75 -16.72
CA ASP A 138 -6.50 10.81 -15.73
C ASP A 138 -5.21 11.57 -15.39
N SER A 139 -4.07 10.90 -15.35
CA SER A 139 -2.76 11.54 -15.15
C SER A 139 -2.40 12.50 -16.30
N ARG A 140 -2.78 12.15 -17.54
CA ARG A 140 -2.58 13.05 -18.70
C ARG A 140 -3.46 14.28 -18.62
N LEU A 141 -4.69 14.13 -18.17
CA LEU A 141 -5.60 15.25 -17.88
C LEU A 141 -4.97 16.24 -16.88
N ILE A 142 -4.36 15.73 -15.80
CA ILE A 142 -3.68 16.60 -14.81
C ILE A 142 -2.54 17.41 -15.47
N VAL A 143 -1.75 16.79 -16.36
CA VAL A 143 -0.70 17.50 -17.10
C VAL A 143 -1.28 18.63 -17.93
N GLU A 144 -2.36 18.38 -18.67
CA GLU A 144 -3.00 19.38 -19.55
C GLU A 144 -3.59 20.54 -18.75
N LEU A 145 -4.28 20.26 -17.65
CA LEU A 145 -4.81 21.28 -16.73
C LEU A 145 -3.70 22.14 -16.11
N LEU A 146 -2.61 21.52 -15.67
CA LEU A 146 -1.46 22.25 -15.13
C LEU A 146 -0.81 23.14 -16.18
N GLN A 147 -0.63 22.63 -17.40
CA GLN A 147 -0.04 23.38 -18.50
C GLN A 147 -0.90 24.61 -18.86
N GLU A 148 -2.21 24.47 -18.88
CA GLU A 148 -3.14 25.56 -19.11
C GLU A 148 -3.01 26.65 -18.04
N GLN A 149 -2.96 26.29 -16.76
CA GLN A 149 -2.77 27.23 -15.66
C GLN A 149 -1.42 27.96 -15.74
N LEU A 150 -0.33 27.25 -16.04
CA LEU A 150 0.99 27.82 -16.18
C LEU A 150 1.06 28.80 -17.40
N GLN A 151 0.45 28.44 -18.51
CA GLN A 151 0.35 29.32 -19.71
C GLN A 151 -0.48 30.57 -19.46
N SER A 152 -1.46 30.50 -18.54
CA SER A 152 -2.22 31.69 -18.11
C SER A 152 -1.42 32.66 -17.23
N GLY A 153 -0.18 32.28 -16.85
CA GLY A 153 0.72 33.10 -16.04
C GLY A 153 0.65 32.83 -14.54
N ALA A 154 -0.05 31.78 -14.12
CA ALA A 154 -0.06 31.38 -12.70
C ALA A 154 1.33 30.94 -12.22
N ALA A 155 1.69 31.30 -10.97
CA ALA A 155 2.87 30.74 -10.32
C ALA A 155 2.70 29.22 -10.12
N ARG A 156 3.79 28.44 -10.21
CA ARG A 156 3.76 26.97 -10.22
C ARG A 156 2.96 26.35 -9.05
N LEU A 157 3.21 26.79 -7.82
CA LEU A 157 2.49 26.33 -6.64
C LEU A 157 1.00 26.69 -6.68
N GLN A 158 0.66 27.89 -7.20
CA GLN A 158 -0.72 28.31 -7.39
C GLN A 158 -1.42 27.50 -8.48
N ALA A 159 -0.72 27.22 -9.59
CA ALA A 159 -1.23 26.36 -10.67
C ALA A 159 -1.56 24.95 -10.15
N LEU A 160 -0.64 24.36 -9.37
CA LEU A 160 -0.88 23.06 -8.75
C LEU A 160 -2.12 23.10 -7.83
N ARG A 161 -2.22 24.12 -6.96
CA ARG A 161 -3.38 24.29 -6.09
C ARG A 161 -4.70 24.45 -6.85
N GLN A 162 -4.71 25.22 -7.92
CA GLN A 162 -5.91 25.39 -8.75
C GLN A 162 -6.35 24.07 -9.35
N VAL A 163 -5.42 23.27 -9.89
CA VAL A 163 -5.73 21.96 -10.47
C VAL A 163 -6.21 20.99 -9.39
N THR A 164 -5.58 20.96 -8.23
CA THR A 164 -6.00 20.06 -7.14
C THR A 164 -7.38 20.42 -6.55
N THR A 165 -7.84 21.67 -6.76
CA THR A 165 -9.21 22.06 -6.39
C THR A 165 -10.27 21.62 -7.43
N LEU A 166 -9.86 21.39 -8.68
CA LEU A 166 -10.75 20.95 -9.76
C LEU A 166 -10.96 19.44 -9.79
N ILE A 167 -9.92 18.67 -9.46
CA ILE A 167 -9.95 17.21 -9.50
C ILE A 167 -10.51 16.63 -8.22
N GLU A 168 -11.35 15.60 -8.35
CA GLU A 168 -11.91 14.85 -7.23
C GLU A 168 -11.26 13.48 -7.10
N GLY A 169 -11.31 12.89 -5.91
CA GLY A 169 -10.79 11.56 -5.61
C GLY A 169 -9.48 11.59 -4.82
N ARG A 170 -8.80 10.47 -4.81
CA ARG A 170 -7.50 10.31 -4.13
C ARG A 170 -6.40 10.59 -5.14
N ASN A 171 -5.64 11.67 -4.95
CA ASN A 171 -4.69 12.16 -5.95
C ASN A 171 -3.41 12.68 -5.28
N THR A 172 -2.33 11.92 -5.32
CA THR A 172 -1.00 12.36 -4.92
C THR A 172 -0.17 12.63 -6.16
N ILE A 173 0.28 13.85 -6.31
CA ILE A 173 0.94 14.37 -7.52
C ILE A 173 2.34 14.82 -7.14
N VAL A 174 3.35 14.46 -7.94
CA VAL A 174 4.70 14.99 -7.83
C VAL A 174 5.15 15.49 -9.19
N LEU A 175 5.69 16.71 -9.21
CA LEU A 175 6.17 17.43 -10.38
C LEU A 175 7.67 17.66 -10.27
N LEU A 176 8.38 17.47 -11.36
CA LEU A 176 9.77 17.90 -11.52
C LEU A 176 9.83 18.93 -12.65
N PHE A 177 10.30 20.12 -12.37
CA PHE A 177 10.50 21.20 -13.35
C PHE A 177 11.93 21.18 -13.94
N ALA A 178 12.08 21.74 -15.13
CA ALA A 178 13.35 21.75 -15.85
C ALA A 178 14.49 22.50 -15.14
N ASP A 179 14.18 23.37 -14.18
CA ASP A 179 15.15 24.06 -13.32
C ASP A 179 15.46 23.31 -12.02
N GLY A 180 14.94 22.09 -11.86
CA GLY A 180 15.17 21.24 -10.69
C GLY A 180 14.21 21.47 -9.51
N GLU A 181 13.23 22.38 -9.63
CA GLU A 181 12.20 22.52 -8.60
C GLU A 181 11.29 21.29 -8.59
N ILE A 182 11.04 20.76 -7.39
CA ILE A 182 10.06 19.69 -7.15
C ILE A 182 8.87 20.29 -6.41
N LEU A 183 7.67 20.08 -6.95
CA LEU A 183 6.42 20.37 -6.25
C LEU A 183 5.63 19.08 -6.05
N ALA A 184 4.98 18.97 -4.91
CA ALA A 184 4.08 17.86 -4.68
C ALA A 184 2.80 18.29 -3.96
N PHE A 185 1.77 17.47 -4.11
CA PHE A 185 0.50 17.56 -3.40
C PHE A 185 0.08 16.17 -2.97
N ARG A 186 -0.38 16.04 -1.73
CA ARG A 186 -0.95 14.78 -1.23
C ARG A 186 -2.44 14.89 -1.01
N GLN A 187 -3.17 13.88 -1.51
CA GLN A 187 -4.54 13.59 -1.11
C GLN A 187 -4.83 12.08 -1.26
N GLY A 188 -4.90 11.41 -0.14
CA GLY A 188 -5.29 10.00 -0.08
C GLY A 188 -4.13 9.01 -0.19
N SER A 189 -3.26 9.06 -1.21
CA SER A 189 -2.08 8.19 -1.26
C SER A 189 -0.94 8.77 -0.43
N PRO A 190 -0.19 7.95 0.34
CA PRO A 190 0.82 8.48 1.24
C PRO A 190 1.95 9.19 0.51
N LEU A 191 2.52 10.18 1.17
CA LEU A 191 3.71 10.90 0.75
C LEU A 191 4.51 11.30 1.98
N VAL A 192 5.80 11.07 1.95
CA VAL A 192 6.73 11.39 3.03
C VAL A 192 7.98 12.04 2.44
N VAL A 193 8.58 12.93 3.18
CA VAL A 193 9.86 13.54 2.84
C VAL A 193 10.91 13.12 3.86
N SER A 194 12.14 12.88 3.43
CA SER A 194 13.28 12.59 4.28
C SER A 194 14.46 13.45 3.88
N LYS A 195 15.38 13.60 4.82
CA LYS A 195 16.61 14.33 4.66
C LYS A 195 17.78 13.41 5.02
N SER A 196 18.78 13.34 4.14
CA SER A 196 20.01 12.58 4.43
C SER A 196 20.93 13.33 5.39
N GLU A 197 21.95 12.64 5.90
CA GLU A 197 23.00 13.26 6.70
C GLU A 197 23.80 14.33 5.92
N SER A 198 23.76 14.31 4.60
CA SER A 198 24.36 15.31 3.69
C SER A 198 23.38 16.41 3.25
N ASP A 199 22.25 16.54 3.91
CA ASP A 199 21.18 17.50 3.60
C ASP A 199 20.47 17.29 2.25
N ASP A 200 20.66 16.15 1.59
CA ASP A 200 19.92 15.81 0.39
C ASP A 200 18.47 15.48 0.74
N LEU A 201 17.53 15.94 -0.07
CA LEU A 201 16.10 15.80 0.15
C LEU A 201 15.51 14.70 -0.74
N TYR A 202 14.76 13.81 -0.11
CA TYR A 202 14.06 12.71 -0.76
C TYR A 202 12.56 12.79 -0.46
N LEU A 203 11.75 12.59 -1.48
CA LEU A 203 10.28 12.52 -1.37
C LEU A 203 9.84 11.16 -1.87
N ALA A 204 9.05 10.42 -1.11
CA ALA A 204 8.62 9.08 -1.47
C ALA A 204 7.17 8.79 -1.05
N SER A 205 6.55 7.85 -1.74
CA SER A 205 5.24 7.32 -1.35
C SER A 205 5.30 6.35 -0.16
N ASP A 206 6.50 5.97 0.28
CA ASP A 206 6.72 5.07 1.41
C ASP A 206 8.10 5.32 2.04
N GLN A 207 8.17 5.33 3.38
CA GLN A 207 9.44 5.46 4.10
C GLN A 207 10.45 4.33 3.78
N LEU A 208 9.96 3.19 3.29
CA LEU A 208 10.80 2.07 2.86
C LEU A 208 11.67 2.39 1.65
N ALA A 209 11.35 3.44 0.90
CA ALA A 209 12.20 3.95 -0.17
C ALA A 209 13.55 4.48 0.35
N PHE A 210 13.58 4.96 1.59
CA PHE A 210 14.75 5.65 2.12
C PHE A 210 15.85 4.70 2.56
N SER A 211 17.10 5.07 2.23
CA SER A 211 18.30 4.32 2.62
C SER A 211 18.68 4.54 4.09
N ALA A 212 19.75 3.85 4.52
CA ALA A 212 20.30 4.00 5.84
C ALA A 212 20.83 5.41 6.14
N THR A 213 21.13 6.22 5.11
CA THR A 213 21.60 7.60 5.24
C THR A 213 20.50 8.60 5.61
N CYS A 214 19.23 8.19 5.58
CA CYS A 214 18.08 9.01 5.96
C CYS A 214 17.62 8.62 7.38
N PRO A 215 17.99 9.36 8.45
CA PRO A 215 17.69 8.97 9.82
C PRO A 215 16.22 9.17 10.22
N GLU A 216 15.54 10.13 9.57
CA GLU A 216 14.19 10.57 9.94
C GLU A 216 13.38 10.95 8.71
N TYR A 217 12.08 11.05 8.88
CA TYR A 217 11.15 11.47 7.85
C TYR A 217 10.08 12.41 8.40
N CYS A 218 9.54 13.26 7.54
CA CYS A 218 8.37 14.08 7.82
C CYS A 218 7.19 13.63 6.97
N ARG A 219 6.02 13.51 7.58
CA ARG A 219 4.78 13.15 6.89
C ARG A 219 4.16 14.36 6.23
N ILE A 220 3.58 14.13 5.06
CA ILE A 220 2.76 15.10 4.37
C ILE A 220 1.31 14.69 4.59
N ALA A 221 0.50 15.57 5.20
CA ALA A 221 -0.91 15.31 5.46
C ALA A 221 -1.78 15.53 4.20
N ASP A 222 -3.02 15.04 4.24
CA ASP A 222 -3.96 15.26 3.14
C ASP A 222 -4.26 16.77 2.97
N GLY A 223 -4.20 17.22 1.72
CA GLY A 223 -4.39 18.63 1.37
C GLY A 223 -3.11 19.48 1.49
N GLU A 224 -1.97 18.90 1.86
CA GLU A 224 -0.71 19.62 1.96
C GLU A 224 0.09 19.60 0.67
N PHE A 225 0.93 20.63 0.54
CA PHE A 225 1.85 20.81 -0.58
C PHE A 225 3.29 20.80 -0.09
N VAL A 226 4.17 20.29 -0.96
CA VAL A 226 5.62 20.28 -0.76
C VAL A 226 6.25 21.08 -1.86
N GLN A 227 7.22 21.93 -1.52
CA GLN A 227 8.11 22.60 -2.44
C GLN A 227 9.56 22.30 -2.04
N ILE A 228 10.33 21.75 -2.96
CA ILE A 228 11.78 21.60 -2.84
C ILE A 228 12.41 22.46 -3.95
N ARG A 229 13.17 23.46 -3.53
CA ARG A 229 13.85 24.36 -4.46
C ARG A 229 15.25 24.69 -3.94
N ALA A 230 16.27 24.46 -4.75
CA ALA A 230 17.66 24.71 -4.39
C ALA A 230 18.04 24.09 -3.02
N HIS A 231 17.56 22.87 -2.74
CA HIS A 231 17.72 22.11 -1.50
C HIS A 231 16.99 22.66 -0.27
N ASP A 232 16.16 23.68 -0.42
CA ASP A 232 15.24 24.14 0.63
C ASP A 232 13.92 23.37 0.52
N LEU A 233 13.43 22.91 1.67
CA LEU A 233 12.15 22.25 1.83
C LEU A 233 11.16 23.20 2.51
N VAL A 234 10.06 23.46 1.84
CA VAL A 234 8.93 24.19 2.44
C VAL A 234 7.67 23.33 2.32
N LEU A 235 6.96 23.20 3.43
CA LEU A 235 5.67 22.53 3.52
C LEU A 235 4.56 23.57 3.66
N TYR A 236 3.46 23.35 2.94
CA TYR A 236 2.32 24.26 2.97
C TYR A 236 1.04 23.50 3.31
N CYS A 237 0.18 24.10 4.13
CA CYS A 237 -1.19 23.63 4.28
C CYS A 237 -2.04 23.93 3.04
N ASN A 238 -3.28 23.50 3.01
CA ASN A 238 -4.21 23.68 1.87
C ASN A 238 -4.43 25.15 1.50
N GLN A 239 -4.28 26.11 2.43
CA GLN A 239 -4.37 27.55 2.15
C GLN A 239 -3.05 28.16 1.63
N LEU A 240 -2.04 27.35 1.37
CA LEU A 240 -0.67 27.76 1.02
C LEU A 240 -0.01 28.64 2.11
N VAL A 241 -0.31 28.36 3.35
CA VAL A 241 0.42 28.90 4.49
C VAL A 241 1.49 27.89 4.88
N GLU A 242 2.71 28.35 5.09
CA GLU A 242 3.83 27.51 5.51
C GLU A 242 3.53 26.85 6.88
N ARG A 243 3.99 25.62 7.04
CA ARG A 243 3.94 24.89 8.30
C ARG A 243 5.30 24.32 8.70
N ASP A 244 5.46 24.10 9.99
CA ASP A 244 6.65 23.44 10.53
C ASP A 244 6.79 22.00 10.05
N GLN A 245 8.02 21.50 10.07
CA GLN A 245 8.38 20.15 9.68
C GLN A 245 8.47 19.26 10.93
N ASP A 246 7.58 18.28 11.06
CA ASP A 246 7.57 17.32 12.18
C ASP A 246 8.37 16.08 11.81
N TRP A 247 9.64 16.02 12.20
CA TRP A 247 10.53 14.92 11.91
C TRP A 247 10.33 13.73 12.85
N LEU A 248 10.16 12.55 12.32
CA LEU A 248 9.98 11.29 13.02
C LEU A 248 11.13 10.34 12.69
N PRO A 249 11.67 9.60 13.66
CA PRO A 249 12.75 8.65 13.37
C PRO A 249 12.26 7.48 12.50
N ILE A 250 13.09 7.07 11.54
CA ILE A 250 12.85 5.83 10.79
C ILE A 250 13.32 4.66 11.64
N THR A 251 12.36 3.96 12.26
CA THR A 251 12.62 2.84 13.19
C THR A 251 12.69 1.50 12.51
N GLU A 252 12.05 1.35 11.35
CA GLU A 252 12.04 0.11 10.57
C GLU A 252 12.62 0.39 9.18
N ARG A 253 13.64 -0.38 8.83
CA ARG A 253 14.30 -0.32 7.54
C ARG A 253 14.19 -1.67 6.88
N TYR A 254 14.04 -1.67 5.57
CA TYR A 254 13.97 -2.90 4.80
C TYR A 254 15.05 -2.90 3.75
N GLU A 255 15.90 -3.90 3.80
CA GLU A 255 16.68 -4.32 2.67
C GLU A 255 15.79 -5.20 1.79
N ALA A 256 14.88 -4.58 1.05
CA ALA A 256 13.90 -5.27 0.21
C ALA A 256 14.52 -6.09 -0.93
N SER A 257 15.80 -5.88 -1.20
CA SER A 257 16.53 -6.51 -2.31
C SER A 257 17.08 -7.89 -2.01
N ASP A 258 17.11 -8.32 -0.74
CA ASP A 258 17.71 -9.61 -0.42
C ASP A 258 16.68 -10.73 -0.40
N ILE A 259 16.64 -11.50 -1.49
CA ILE A 259 15.82 -12.70 -1.61
C ILE A 259 16.41 -13.88 -0.81
N ASP A 260 17.55 -13.69 -0.12
CA ASP A 260 18.24 -14.66 0.76
C ASP A 260 18.39 -16.07 0.15
N GLY A 261 18.64 -16.13 -1.18
CA GLY A 261 18.77 -17.39 -1.90
C GLY A 261 17.47 -18.16 -2.15
N TYR A 262 16.31 -17.63 -1.78
CA TYR A 262 15.02 -18.18 -2.17
C TYR A 262 14.73 -17.89 -3.66
N LYS A 263 13.86 -18.68 -4.27
CA LYS A 263 13.51 -18.49 -5.69
C LYS A 263 12.62 -17.26 -5.94
N HIS A 264 11.83 -16.86 -4.95
CA HIS A 264 10.89 -15.73 -5.01
C HIS A 264 10.51 -15.32 -3.59
N PHE A 265 10.09 -14.07 -3.43
CA PHE A 265 9.72 -13.47 -2.14
C PHE A 265 8.62 -14.24 -1.41
N MET A 266 7.62 -14.78 -2.11
CA MET A 266 6.55 -15.56 -1.50
C MET A 266 7.11 -16.73 -0.67
N LEU A 267 8.08 -17.48 -1.20
CA LEU A 267 8.69 -18.59 -0.46
C LEU A 267 9.50 -18.10 0.72
N LYS A 268 10.29 -17.03 0.56
CA LYS A 268 11.02 -16.39 1.65
C LYS A 268 10.07 -16.02 2.79
N GLU A 269 9.01 -15.28 2.50
CA GLU A 269 8.04 -14.78 3.48
C GLU A 269 7.26 -15.92 4.17
N ILE A 270 6.94 -17.00 3.45
CA ILE A 270 6.35 -18.19 4.06
C ILE A 270 7.33 -18.79 5.06
N MET A 271 8.62 -18.89 4.72
CA MET A 271 9.64 -19.46 5.58
C MET A 271 10.00 -18.57 6.78
N GLU A 272 9.74 -17.28 6.74
CA GLU A 272 9.98 -16.31 7.82
C GLU A 272 8.89 -16.29 8.89
N GLN A 273 7.77 -16.98 8.71
CA GLN A 273 6.62 -16.88 9.63
C GLN A 273 6.96 -17.24 11.08
N TRP A 274 7.86 -18.17 11.30
CA TRP A 274 8.30 -18.54 12.65
C TRP A 274 9.03 -17.40 13.37
N GLN A 275 9.63 -16.46 12.65
CA GLN A 275 10.23 -15.22 13.19
C GLN A 275 9.19 -14.12 13.34
N THR A 276 8.24 -14.05 12.43
CA THR A 276 7.17 -13.04 12.40
C THR A 276 6.21 -13.18 13.58
N VAL A 277 5.82 -14.41 13.91
CA VAL A 277 4.86 -14.66 14.99
C VAL A 277 5.35 -14.12 16.36
N PRO A 278 6.59 -14.37 16.82
CA PRO A 278 7.05 -13.80 18.09
C PRO A 278 7.22 -12.27 18.05
N ALA A 279 7.43 -11.67 16.88
CA ALA A 279 7.52 -10.22 16.76
C ALA A 279 6.21 -9.50 17.18
N VAL A 280 5.05 -10.19 17.07
CA VAL A 280 3.76 -9.71 17.59
C VAL A 280 3.77 -9.45 19.10
N LEU A 281 4.70 -10.05 19.87
CA LEU A 281 4.83 -9.72 21.29
C LEU A 281 5.11 -8.23 21.55
N LYS A 282 5.76 -7.54 20.61
CA LYS A 282 5.94 -6.09 20.68
C LYS A 282 4.60 -5.34 20.67
N THR A 283 3.60 -5.85 19.94
CA THR A 283 2.23 -5.29 19.96
C THR A 283 1.62 -5.37 21.36
N LEU A 284 1.81 -6.48 22.05
CA LEU A 284 1.27 -6.69 23.40
C LEU A 284 1.95 -5.80 24.45
N GLU A 285 3.16 -5.30 24.14
CA GLU A 285 3.94 -4.41 25.00
C GLU A 285 3.64 -2.93 24.74
N ALA A 286 3.03 -2.62 23.60
CA ALA A 286 2.66 -1.25 23.26
C ALA A 286 1.55 -0.71 24.18
N ALA A 287 1.61 0.58 24.53
CA ALA A 287 0.60 1.24 25.35
C ALA A 287 -0.81 1.22 24.73
N ALA A 288 -0.91 1.08 23.42
CA ALA A 288 -2.16 0.97 22.69
C ALA A 288 -2.90 -0.37 22.92
N PHE A 289 -2.17 -1.45 23.25
CA PHE A 289 -2.77 -2.77 23.40
C PHE A 289 -3.80 -2.87 24.53
N PRO A 290 -3.49 -2.48 25.79
CA PRO A 290 -4.49 -2.48 26.86
C PRO A 290 -5.67 -1.54 26.57
N GLN A 291 -5.47 -0.44 25.84
CA GLN A 291 -6.55 0.45 25.42
C GLN A 291 -7.48 -0.26 24.44
N ALA A 292 -6.92 -0.99 23.45
CA ALA A 292 -7.68 -1.80 22.51
C ALA A 292 -8.50 -2.90 23.20
N VAL A 293 -7.91 -3.58 24.17
CA VAL A 293 -8.62 -4.60 24.99
C VAL A 293 -9.80 -3.97 25.73
N THR A 294 -9.61 -2.85 26.41
CA THR A 294 -10.68 -2.13 27.12
C THR A 294 -11.78 -1.67 26.16
N LEU A 295 -11.40 -1.16 24.97
CA LEU A 295 -12.36 -0.75 23.94
C LEU A 295 -13.23 -1.93 23.49
N LEU A 296 -12.62 -3.07 23.19
CA LEU A 296 -13.34 -4.27 22.72
C LEU A 296 -14.28 -4.83 23.81
N GLN A 297 -13.84 -4.87 25.07
CA GLN A 297 -14.66 -5.31 26.19
C GLN A 297 -15.90 -4.43 26.43
N GLY A 298 -15.81 -3.12 26.13
CA GLY A 298 -16.89 -2.16 26.29
C GLY A 298 -17.80 -2.04 25.05
N ALA A 299 -17.46 -2.70 23.94
CA ALA A 299 -18.18 -2.56 22.68
C ALA A 299 -19.56 -3.25 22.73
N LYS A 300 -20.60 -2.60 22.17
CA LYS A 300 -21.91 -3.22 21.95
C LYS A 300 -21.82 -4.28 20.85
N ARG A 301 -21.15 -3.92 19.76
CA ARG A 301 -20.87 -4.81 18.61
C ARG A 301 -19.51 -4.46 18.06
N ILE A 302 -18.84 -5.47 17.51
CA ILE A 302 -17.53 -5.34 16.89
C ILE A 302 -17.67 -5.76 15.43
N ILE A 303 -17.40 -4.84 14.51
CA ILE A 303 -17.38 -5.13 13.08
C ILE A 303 -15.94 -5.17 12.62
N VAL A 304 -15.48 -6.30 12.13
CA VAL A 304 -14.13 -6.45 11.57
C VAL A 304 -14.20 -6.29 10.06
N VAL A 305 -13.43 -5.35 9.50
CA VAL A 305 -13.38 -5.08 8.05
C VAL A 305 -11.98 -5.26 7.50
N GLY A 306 -11.92 -5.68 6.26
CA GLY A 306 -10.71 -5.80 5.46
C GLY A 306 -11.08 -6.13 4.01
N ALA A 307 -10.09 -6.13 3.12
CA ALA A 307 -10.28 -6.50 1.72
C ALA A 307 -9.38 -7.70 1.37
N GLY A 308 -9.83 -8.59 0.46
CA GLY A 308 -9.08 -9.76 0.03
C GLY A 308 -8.64 -10.66 1.20
N GLY A 309 -7.34 -10.96 1.29
CA GLY A 309 -6.75 -11.76 2.37
C GLY A 309 -7.05 -11.18 3.75
N ALA A 310 -6.97 -9.86 3.92
CA ALA A 310 -7.25 -9.19 5.19
C ALA A 310 -8.72 -9.31 5.65
N TYR A 311 -9.67 -9.47 4.73
CA TYR A 311 -11.05 -9.80 5.10
C TYR A 311 -11.14 -11.20 5.70
N PHE A 312 -10.47 -12.18 5.11
CA PHE A 312 -10.52 -13.54 5.65
C PHE A 312 -9.77 -13.66 6.98
N THR A 313 -8.65 -12.97 7.17
CA THR A 313 -8.01 -12.87 8.49
C THR A 313 -8.93 -12.16 9.49
N GLY A 314 -9.64 -11.12 9.07
CA GLY A 314 -10.68 -10.45 9.86
C GLY A 314 -11.82 -11.39 10.28
N ARG A 315 -12.23 -12.32 9.41
CA ARG A 315 -13.21 -13.37 9.78
C ARG A 315 -12.69 -14.27 10.89
N GLN A 316 -11.40 -14.62 10.83
CA GLN A 316 -10.77 -15.41 11.90
C GLN A 316 -10.71 -14.61 13.20
N ILE A 317 -10.35 -13.32 13.13
CA ILE A 317 -10.33 -12.43 14.30
C ILE A 317 -11.72 -12.32 14.93
N ALA A 318 -12.76 -12.10 14.12
CA ALA A 318 -14.13 -12.05 14.63
C ALA A 318 -14.58 -13.38 15.24
N TRP A 319 -14.17 -14.53 14.68
CA TRP A 319 -14.41 -15.83 15.25
C TRP A 319 -13.74 -15.99 16.63
N LEU A 320 -12.47 -15.58 16.74
CA LEU A 320 -11.70 -15.63 17.98
C LEU A 320 -12.32 -14.73 19.07
N LEU A 321 -12.71 -13.50 18.76
CA LEU A 321 -13.36 -12.58 19.69
C LEU A 321 -14.67 -13.17 20.26
N ARG A 322 -15.45 -13.86 19.42
CA ARG A 322 -16.67 -14.55 19.89
C ARG A 322 -16.37 -15.75 20.79
N ASN A 323 -15.45 -16.60 20.38
CA ASN A 323 -15.27 -17.91 21.03
C ASN A 323 -14.35 -17.85 22.25
N GLU A 324 -13.35 -16.96 22.25
CA GLU A 324 -12.39 -16.83 23.35
C GLU A 324 -12.79 -15.76 24.38
N ALA A 325 -13.54 -14.73 23.96
CA ALA A 325 -13.92 -13.60 24.81
C ALA A 325 -15.44 -13.41 24.98
N GLY A 326 -16.27 -14.14 24.24
CA GLY A 326 -17.73 -14.01 24.32
C GLY A 326 -18.27 -12.67 23.77
N LEU A 327 -17.50 -11.96 22.93
CA LEU A 327 -17.85 -10.65 22.39
C LEU A 327 -18.73 -10.78 21.14
N ASP A 328 -19.67 -9.84 20.95
CA ASP A 328 -20.50 -9.77 19.74
C ASP A 328 -19.67 -9.19 18.58
N ALA A 329 -19.03 -10.06 17.81
CA ALA A 329 -18.14 -9.70 16.74
C ALA A 329 -18.52 -10.38 15.42
N MET A 330 -18.53 -9.66 14.33
CA MET A 330 -18.72 -10.18 12.98
C MET A 330 -17.73 -9.54 11.99
N ALA A 331 -17.43 -10.22 10.90
CA ALA A 331 -16.60 -9.67 9.84
C ALA A 331 -17.43 -9.46 8.58
N ILE A 332 -17.20 -8.33 7.91
CA ILE A 332 -17.76 -7.99 6.61
C ILE A 332 -16.64 -7.54 5.67
N PRO A 333 -16.74 -7.80 4.35
CA PRO A 333 -15.78 -7.24 3.42
C PRO A 333 -15.86 -5.71 3.43
N ALA A 334 -14.72 -5.02 3.36
CA ALA A 334 -14.71 -3.56 3.44
C ALA A 334 -15.56 -2.89 2.35
N TYR A 335 -15.56 -3.45 1.13
CA TYR A 335 -16.37 -2.96 0.00
C TYR A 335 -17.90 -3.17 0.17
N GLU A 336 -18.33 -3.96 1.16
CA GLU A 336 -19.75 -4.16 1.51
C GLU A 336 -20.16 -3.36 2.76
N TYR A 337 -19.26 -2.58 3.34
CA TYR A 337 -19.50 -1.85 4.59
C TYR A 337 -20.75 -0.97 4.52
N ASP A 338 -21.01 -0.35 3.37
CA ASP A 338 -22.16 0.54 3.19
C ASP A 338 -23.50 -0.13 3.44
N SER A 339 -23.62 -1.41 3.09
CA SER A 339 -24.83 -2.18 3.31
C SER A 339 -25.15 -2.40 4.80
N PHE A 340 -24.11 -2.25 5.66
CA PHE A 340 -24.22 -2.42 7.11
C PHE A 340 -24.12 -1.12 7.89
N ALA A 341 -23.58 -0.06 7.28
CA ALA A 341 -23.29 1.22 7.95
C ALA A 341 -24.51 1.83 8.64
N ILE A 342 -25.70 1.66 8.07
CA ILE A 342 -26.96 2.17 8.63
C ILE A 342 -27.32 1.56 10.01
N LEU A 343 -26.74 0.41 10.35
CA LEU A 343 -27.00 -0.30 11.60
C LEU A 343 -26.01 0.08 12.71
N LEU A 344 -24.95 0.84 12.37
CA LEU A 344 -23.83 1.13 13.25
C LEU A 344 -23.91 2.55 13.81
N GLY A 345 -23.41 2.72 15.03
CA GLY A 345 -23.41 4.00 15.70
C GLY A 345 -22.62 3.97 17.01
N GLU A 346 -22.89 4.91 17.87
CA GLU A 346 -22.23 5.06 19.18
C GLU A 346 -22.28 3.79 20.03
N GLY A 347 -21.11 3.38 20.52
CA GLY A 347 -20.90 2.15 21.29
C GLY A 347 -20.52 0.94 20.43
N ASP A 348 -20.61 1.01 19.09
CA ASP A 348 -20.04 0.01 18.21
C ASP A 348 -18.55 0.28 17.95
N VAL A 349 -17.78 -0.75 17.61
CA VAL A 349 -16.36 -0.66 17.30
C VAL A 349 -16.10 -1.24 15.91
N LEU A 350 -15.40 -0.49 15.08
CA LEU A 350 -14.84 -0.98 13.82
C LEU A 350 -13.42 -1.46 14.04
N VAL A 351 -13.11 -2.72 13.75
CA VAL A 351 -11.74 -3.25 13.68
C VAL A 351 -11.34 -3.33 12.22
N ALA A 352 -10.45 -2.47 11.79
CA ALA A 352 -9.97 -2.40 10.41
C ALA A 352 -8.64 -3.15 10.26
N VAL A 353 -8.57 -4.10 9.33
CA VAL A 353 -7.39 -4.96 9.12
C VAL A 353 -6.79 -4.69 7.75
N SER A 354 -5.50 -4.39 7.70
CA SER A 354 -4.75 -4.21 6.45
C SER A 354 -3.25 -4.46 6.68
N GLN A 355 -2.56 -4.98 5.68
CA GLN A 355 -1.10 -5.03 5.70
C GLN A 355 -0.52 -3.62 5.45
N SER A 356 -0.87 -2.99 4.35
CA SER A 356 -0.34 -1.68 3.95
C SER A 356 -0.91 -0.51 4.76
N GLY A 357 -2.13 -0.66 5.31
CA GLY A 357 -2.86 0.45 5.91
C GLY A 357 -3.37 1.48 4.91
N GLU A 358 -3.37 1.15 3.60
CA GLU A 358 -3.71 2.07 2.52
C GLU A 358 -4.83 1.54 1.61
N THR A 359 -5.44 0.43 1.96
CA THR A 359 -6.51 -0.19 1.17
C THR A 359 -7.74 0.72 1.12
N ALA A 360 -8.10 1.24 -0.05
CA ALA A 360 -9.10 2.30 -0.18
C ALA A 360 -10.49 1.87 0.29
N ASP A 361 -10.95 0.64 0.00
CA ASP A 361 -12.23 0.16 0.53
C ASP A 361 -12.25 0.18 2.06
N THR A 362 -11.12 -0.21 2.69
CA THR A 362 -10.98 -0.20 4.14
C THR A 362 -10.92 1.22 4.69
N LEU A 363 -10.22 2.13 4.02
CA LEU A 363 -10.18 3.55 4.37
C LEU A 363 -11.56 4.20 4.25
N GLN A 364 -12.30 3.90 3.19
CA GLN A 364 -13.69 4.37 3.02
C GLN A 364 -14.60 3.88 4.14
N ALA A 365 -14.46 2.62 4.55
CA ALA A 365 -15.21 2.07 5.68
C ALA A 365 -14.86 2.80 6.99
N ILE A 366 -13.59 3.11 7.25
CA ILE A 366 -13.15 3.90 8.40
C ILE A 366 -13.76 5.30 8.39
N GLU A 367 -13.67 6.03 7.28
CA GLU A 367 -14.22 7.37 7.16
C GLU A 367 -15.74 7.41 7.45
N ARG A 368 -16.47 6.41 6.94
CA ARG A 368 -17.91 6.29 7.19
C ARG A 368 -18.24 5.93 8.63
N ALA A 369 -17.47 5.02 9.23
CA ALA A 369 -17.57 4.66 10.64
C ALA A 369 -17.39 5.89 11.54
N LYS A 370 -16.36 6.70 11.27
CA LYS A 370 -16.11 7.94 12.02
C LYS A 370 -17.25 8.96 11.88
N ARG A 371 -17.82 9.11 10.68
CA ARG A 371 -19.02 9.98 10.49
C ARG A 371 -20.24 9.50 11.29
N ALA A 372 -20.32 8.19 11.57
CA ALA A 372 -21.37 7.58 12.39
C ALA A 372 -21.00 7.50 13.89
N SER A 373 -19.91 8.15 14.34
CA SER A 373 -19.39 8.11 15.71
C SER A 373 -19.04 6.70 16.19
N VAL A 374 -18.64 5.81 15.27
CA VAL A 374 -18.10 4.49 15.58
C VAL A 374 -16.62 4.63 15.86
N VAL A 375 -16.14 4.06 16.97
CA VAL A 375 -14.71 4.08 17.34
C VAL A 375 -13.94 3.08 16.47
N VAL A 376 -12.78 3.48 15.97
CA VAL A 376 -11.96 2.69 15.03
C VAL A 376 -10.70 2.19 15.69
N LEU A 377 -10.51 0.88 15.68
CA LEU A 377 -9.27 0.16 16.00
C LEU A 377 -8.68 -0.39 14.70
N SER A 378 -7.43 -0.06 14.36
CA SER A 378 -6.75 -0.68 13.22
C SER A 378 -5.70 -1.71 13.63
N ILE A 379 -5.56 -2.76 12.82
CA ILE A 379 -4.46 -3.73 12.86
C ILE A 379 -3.71 -3.60 11.53
N ILE A 380 -2.51 -3.04 11.57
CA ILE A 380 -1.72 -2.67 10.39
C ILE A 380 -0.28 -3.13 10.51
N ASN A 381 0.43 -3.22 9.39
CA ASN A 381 1.86 -3.50 9.40
C ASN A 381 2.71 -2.23 9.23
N VAL A 382 2.25 -1.28 8.42
CA VAL A 382 3.00 -0.06 8.09
C VAL A 382 2.62 1.07 9.05
N PRO A 383 3.53 1.48 9.97
CA PRO A 383 3.31 2.63 10.83
C PRO A 383 3.16 3.91 10.00
N GLY A 384 2.27 4.80 10.42
CA GLY A 384 2.07 6.06 9.71
C GLY A 384 1.34 5.96 8.38
N SER A 385 0.71 4.83 8.12
CA SER A 385 -0.25 4.69 7.02
C SER A 385 -1.52 5.51 7.27
N SER A 386 -2.28 5.77 6.20
CA SER A 386 -3.55 6.49 6.29
C SER A 386 -4.53 5.85 7.28
N MET A 387 -4.55 4.51 7.39
CA MET A 387 -5.38 3.83 8.39
C MET A 387 -4.90 4.12 9.82
N ALA A 388 -3.58 4.18 10.06
CA ALA A 388 -3.04 4.53 11.37
C ALA A 388 -3.47 5.94 11.78
N GLU A 389 -3.42 6.90 10.85
CA GLU A 389 -3.80 8.29 11.09
C GLU A 389 -5.29 8.48 11.35
N LEU A 390 -6.14 7.74 10.64
CA LEU A 390 -7.59 7.85 10.75
C LEU A 390 -8.18 7.08 11.93
N SER A 391 -7.46 6.12 12.49
CA SER A 391 -7.94 5.26 13.57
C SER A 391 -7.78 5.93 14.94
N ASP A 392 -8.69 5.65 15.86
CA ASP A 392 -8.62 6.13 17.26
C ASP A 392 -7.56 5.34 18.04
N ILE A 393 -7.39 4.06 17.71
CA ILE A 393 -6.32 3.18 18.21
C ILE A 393 -5.71 2.44 17.03
N SER A 394 -4.38 2.35 16.97
CA SER A 394 -3.68 1.59 15.95
C SER A 394 -2.72 0.58 16.59
N LEU A 395 -2.82 -0.68 16.19
CA LEU A 395 -1.94 -1.76 16.59
C LEU A 395 -1.09 -2.20 15.39
N GLN A 396 0.22 -2.17 15.59
CA GLN A 396 1.16 -2.65 14.60
C GLN A 396 1.32 -4.17 14.73
N GLN A 397 1.28 -4.90 13.61
CA GLN A 397 1.41 -6.37 13.59
C GLN A 397 2.85 -6.87 13.58
N HIS A 398 3.84 -6.01 13.29
CA HIS A 398 5.27 -6.29 13.28
C HIS A 398 5.68 -7.49 12.39
N SER A 399 5.01 -7.68 11.26
CA SER A 399 5.35 -8.79 10.35
C SER A 399 6.58 -8.55 9.49
N GLY A 400 7.18 -7.36 9.58
CA GLY A 400 8.23 -6.95 8.67
C GLY A 400 7.70 -6.65 7.25
N ALA A 401 8.59 -6.33 6.28
CA ALA A 401 8.14 -6.11 4.90
C ALA A 401 7.55 -7.37 4.29
N GLU A 402 6.47 -7.18 3.58
CA GLU A 402 5.87 -8.19 2.72
C GLU A 402 5.87 -7.65 1.30
N VAL A 403 6.74 -8.22 0.47
CA VAL A 403 6.95 -7.82 -0.94
C VAL A 403 6.04 -8.64 -1.87
N CYS A 404 5.73 -9.86 -1.46
CA CYS A 404 4.79 -10.71 -2.19
C CYS A 404 3.41 -10.04 -2.28
N VAL A 405 2.80 -10.09 -3.47
CA VAL A 405 1.43 -9.57 -3.68
C VAL A 405 0.41 -10.29 -2.81
N LEU A 406 0.64 -11.58 -2.56
CA LEU A 406 -0.21 -12.40 -1.73
C LEU A 406 0.12 -12.17 -0.26
N SER A 407 -0.93 -12.11 0.55
CA SER A 407 -0.77 -12.06 2.01
C SER A 407 -0.25 -13.40 2.54
N THR A 408 0.97 -13.40 3.05
CA THR A 408 1.68 -14.56 3.60
C THR A 408 1.91 -14.40 5.10
N LYS A 409 3.06 -13.90 5.50
CA LYS A 409 3.42 -13.66 6.92
C LYS A 409 2.56 -12.58 7.58
N SER A 410 2.07 -11.61 6.81
CA SER A 410 1.15 -10.59 7.33
C SER A 410 -0.17 -11.20 7.77
N ALA A 411 -0.74 -12.15 7.00
CA ALA A 411 -1.97 -12.85 7.39
C ALA A 411 -1.81 -13.59 8.72
N THR A 412 -0.67 -14.29 8.88
CA THR A 412 -0.36 -15.00 10.11
C THR A 412 -0.19 -14.04 11.30
N ALA A 413 0.49 -12.90 11.09
CA ALA A 413 0.64 -11.87 12.11
C ALA A 413 -0.70 -11.23 12.51
N GLN A 414 -1.57 -10.91 11.54
CA GLN A 414 -2.92 -10.37 11.79
C GLN A 414 -3.75 -11.30 12.65
N ILE A 415 -3.77 -12.59 12.31
CA ILE A 415 -4.47 -13.61 13.09
C ILE A 415 -3.86 -13.71 14.50
N THR A 416 -2.54 -13.64 14.64
CA THR A 416 -1.84 -13.70 15.92
C THR A 416 -2.17 -12.51 16.81
N VAL A 417 -2.21 -11.28 16.27
CA VAL A 417 -2.67 -10.08 16.99
C VAL A 417 -4.13 -10.25 17.42
N GLY A 418 -5.00 -10.70 16.50
CA GLY A 418 -6.41 -10.96 16.80
C GLY A 418 -6.61 -11.99 17.89
N TYR A 419 -5.80 -13.05 17.90
CA TYR A 419 -5.82 -14.07 18.94
C TYR A 419 -5.39 -13.52 20.30
N ALA A 420 -4.32 -12.72 20.32
CA ALA A 420 -3.88 -12.04 21.53
C ALA A 420 -4.94 -11.10 22.10
N LEU A 421 -5.60 -10.31 21.23
CA LEU A 421 -6.72 -9.44 21.61
C LEU A 421 -7.89 -10.25 22.19
N ALA A 422 -8.26 -11.36 21.55
CA ALA A 422 -9.35 -12.20 22.01
C ALA A 422 -9.08 -12.80 23.38
N LEU A 423 -7.90 -13.40 23.58
CA LEU A 423 -7.51 -13.96 24.89
C LEU A 423 -7.43 -12.87 25.98
N ALA A 424 -6.83 -11.71 25.66
CA ALA A 424 -6.72 -10.62 26.61
C ALA A 424 -8.09 -10.04 26.98
N SER A 425 -9.01 -9.91 26.01
CA SER A 425 -10.39 -9.46 26.24
C SER A 425 -11.19 -10.47 27.08
N GLY A 426 -10.83 -11.76 27.01
CA GLY A 426 -11.34 -12.82 27.88
C GLY A 426 -10.59 -12.94 29.22
N ASN A 427 -9.76 -11.96 29.61
CA ASN A 427 -8.93 -11.95 30.82
C ASN A 427 -7.86 -13.06 30.88
N ARG A 428 -7.36 -13.50 29.72
CA ARG A 428 -6.37 -14.58 29.57
C ARG A 428 -5.06 -14.09 28.94
N GLN A 429 -4.62 -12.87 29.25
CA GLN A 429 -3.46 -12.23 28.62
C GLN A 429 -2.14 -13.01 28.80
N THR A 430 -1.95 -13.69 29.92
CA THR A 430 -0.75 -14.53 30.16
C THR A 430 -0.71 -15.70 29.19
N GLU A 431 -1.85 -16.32 28.92
CA GLU A 431 -1.95 -17.41 27.95
C GLU A 431 -1.61 -16.95 26.53
N ALA A 432 -2.00 -15.72 26.14
CA ALA A 432 -1.68 -15.16 24.83
C ALA A 432 -0.18 -15.20 24.55
N ARG A 433 0.66 -14.77 25.50
CA ARG A 433 2.12 -14.80 25.37
C ARG A 433 2.66 -16.24 25.21
N GLN A 434 2.17 -17.17 26.00
CA GLN A 434 2.60 -18.58 25.94
C GLN A 434 2.21 -19.22 24.60
N HIS A 435 1.00 -18.96 24.10
CA HIS A 435 0.53 -19.48 22.83
C HIS A 435 1.33 -18.93 21.64
N ILE A 436 1.63 -17.62 21.61
CA ILE A 436 2.45 -17.00 20.54
C ILE A 436 3.82 -17.68 20.48
N GLN A 437 4.47 -17.93 21.62
CA GLN A 437 5.75 -18.63 21.66
C GLN A 437 5.62 -20.09 21.20
N GLY A 438 4.56 -20.78 21.62
CA GLY A 438 4.27 -22.16 21.20
C GLY A 438 4.04 -22.28 19.68
N VAL A 439 3.27 -21.37 19.11
CA VAL A 439 3.05 -21.32 17.65
C VAL A 439 4.34 -21.05 16.87
N SER A 440 5.20 -20.14 17.34
CA SER A 440 6.50 -19.91 16.74
C SER A 440 7.37 -21.16 16.70
N HIS A 441 7.46 -21.89 17.81
CA HIS A 441 8.22 -23.14 17.87
C HIS A 441 7.63 -24.22 16.95
N ALA A 442 6.30 -24.33 16.88
CA ALA A 442 5.62 -25.25 15.98
C ALA A 442 5.90 -24.93 14.51
N LEU A 443 5.80 -23.65 14.12
CA LEU A 443 6.11 -23.21 12.76
C LEU A 443 7.58 -23.47 12.38
N ALA A 444 8.52 -23.23 13.30
CA ALA A 444 9.94 -23.52 13.06
C ALA A 444 10.20 -25.01 12.85
N ALA A 445 9.45 -25.87 13.52
CA ALA A 445 9.56 -27.33 13.37
C ALA A 445 8.89 -27.86 12.10
N GLU A 446 7.78 -27.25 11.68
CA GLU A 446 6.99 -27.70 10.53
C GLU A 446 7.51 -27.15 9.18
N LEU A 447 8.05 -25.95 9.16
CA LEU A 447 8.59 -25.30 7.94
C LEU A 447 9.98 -25.84 7.60
N ASP A 448 10.11 -27.14 7.46
CA ASP A 448 11.35 -27.86 7.19
C ASP A 448 11.43 -28.34 5.71
N PRO A 449 12.59 -28.86 5.25
CA PRO A 449 12.75 -29.40 3.90
C PRO A 449 11.79 -30.56 3.57
N ILE A 450 11.36 -31.35 4.55
CA ILE A 450 10.45 -32.49 4.36
C ILE A 450 9.05 -31.96 4.04
N TYR A 451 8.58 -30.95 4.80
CA TYR A 451 7.32 -30.27 4.54
C TYR A 451 7.29 -29.65 3.13
N LEU A 452 8.36 -28.94 2.76
CA LEU A 452 8.48 -28.34 1.44
C LEU A 452 8.48 -29.40 0.31
N ALA A 453 9.12 -30.54 0.51
CA ALA A 453 9.08 -31.64 -0.44
C ALA A 453 7.66 -32.23 -0.55
N GLY A 454 6.92 -32.34 0.55
CA GLY A 454 5.52 -32.71 0.58
C GLY A 454 4.63 -31.76 -0.21
N CYS A 455 4.80 -30.44 0.00
CA CYS A 455 4.09 -29.40 -0.75
C CYS A 455 4.37 -29.48 -2.25
N LYS A 456 5.64 -29.67 -2.67
CA LYS A 456 6.01 -29.87 -4.07
C LYS A 456 5.36 -31.10 -4.71
N SER A 457 5.35 -32.23 -3.98
CA SER A 457 4.69 -33.45 -4.44
C SER A 457 3.18 -33.26 -4.61
N LEU A 458 2.54 -32.58 -3.66
CA LEU A 458 1.11 -32.25 -3.74
C LEU A 458 0.83 -31.30 -4.93
N ALA A 459 1.62 -30.25 -5.09
CA ALA A 459 1.49 -29.31 -6.19
C ALA A 459 1.61 -30.00 -7.56
N ALA A 460 2.57 -30.93 -7.73
CA ALA A 460 2.71 -31.68 -8.96
C ALA A 460 1.48 -32.55 -9.29
N ARG A 461 0.80 -33.09 -8.26
CA ARG A 461 -0.45 -33.84 -8.43
C ARG A 461 -1.62 -32.94 -8.81
N LEU A 462 -1.65 -31.72 -8.27
CA LEU A 462 -2.73 -30.74 -8.48
C LEU A 462 -2.56 -29.93 -9.78
N ALA A 463 -1.36 -29.84 -10.32
CA ALA A 463 -1.01 -28.96 -11.44
C ALA A 463 -1.85 -29.19 -12.72
N ASN A 464 -2.40 -30.39 -12.92
CA ASN A 464 -3.23 -30.72 -14.09
C ASN A 464 -4.74 -30.52 -13.84
N HIS A 465 -5.13 -30.05 -12.66
CA HIS A 465 -6.54 -29.79 -12.35
C HIS A 465 -6.87 -28.32 -12.61
N SER A 466 -8.01 -28.06 -13.26
CA SER A 466 -8.48 -26.70 -13.54
C SER A 466 -9.23 -26.07 -12.36
N SER A 467 -9.63 -26.86 -11.38
CA SER A 467 -10.34 -26.39 -10.18
C SER A 467 -10.00 -27.23 -8.96
N LEU A 468 -10.02 -26.60 -7.79
CA LEU A 468 -9.77 -27.20 -6.49
C LEU A 468 -10.88 -26.80 -5.51
N TYR A 469 -11.17 -27.67 -4.54
CA TYR A 469 -12.02 -27.34 -3.40
C TYR A 469 -11.17 -27.32 -2.14
N VAL A 470 -11.18 -26.19 -1.42
CA VAL A 470 -10.53 -26.06 -0.13
C VAL A 470 -11.63 -26.00 0.92
N LEU A 471 -11.67 -26.98 1.83
CA LEU A 471 -12.75 -27.16 2.79
C LEU A 471 -12.27 -26.83 4.20
N GLY A 472 -13.11 -26.11 4.95
CA GLY A 472 -12.89 -25.79 6.36
C GLY A 472 -14.21 -25.57 7.10
N ARG A 473 -14.24 -25.84 8.40
CA ARG A 473 -15.38 -25.60 9.28
C ARG A 473 -14.91 -24.99 10.60
N GLY A 474 -15.75 -24.12 11.21
CA GLY A 474 -15.41 -23.47 12.48
C GLY A 474 -14.22 -22.52 12.27
N ASP A 475 -13.20 -22.67 13.06
CA ASP A 475 -11.92 -21.95 13.03
C ASP A 475 -11.14 -22.16 11.71
N TYR A 476 -11.24 -23.33 11.08
CA TYR A 476 -10.59 -23.62 9.81
C TYR A 476 -11.30 -23.00 8.59
N HIS A 477 -12.52 -22.47 8.72
CA HIS A 477 -13.26 -21.94 7.57
C HIS A 477 -12.59 -20.70 6.97
N ALA A 478 -12.20 -19.74 7.79
CA ALA A 478 -11.52 -18.54 7.32
C ALA A 478 -10.12 -18.87 6.73
N VAL A 479 -9.39 -19.79 7.36
CA VAL A 479 -8.09 -20.27 6.88
C VAL A 479 -8.23 -20.95 5.51
N ALA A 480 -9.26 -21.78 5.32
CA ALA A 480 -9.53 -22.40 4.02
C ALA A 480 -9.82 -21.36 2.93
N GLN A 481 -10.47 -20.24 3.27
CA GLN A 481 -10.73 -19.15 2.33
C GLN A 481 -9.46 -18.37 1.98
N VAL A 482 -8.56 -18.12 2.94
CA VAL A 482 -7.23 -17.54 2.66
C VAL A 482 -6.45 -18.45 1.72
N ALA A 483 -6.42 -19.75 1.99
CA ALA A 483 -5.73 -20.73 1.16
C ALA A 483 -6.30 -20.77 -0.27
N ALA A 484 -7.63 -20.80 -0.42
CA ALA A 484 -8.27 -20.77 -1.73
C ALA A 484 -7.97 -19.47 -2.50
N LEU A 485 -7.97 -18.32 -1.82
CA LEU A 485 -7.60 -17.05 -2.42
C LEU A 485 -6.15 -17.06 -2.92
N ASN A 486 -5.21 -17.47 -2.06
CA ASN A 486 -3.79 -17.52 -2.40
C ASN A 486 -3.51 -18.49 -3.56
N ILE A 487 -4.18 -19.66 -3.61
CA ILE A 487 -4.08 -20.58 -4.74
C ILE A 487 -4.55 -19.90 -6.04
N LYS A 488 -5.71 -19.22 -6.01
CA LYS A 488 -6.23 -18.51 -7.19
C LYS A 488 -5.27 -17.42 -7.66
N GLU A 489 -4.74 -16.63 -6.76
CA GLU A 489 -3.87 -15.50 -7.08
C GLU A 489 -2.50 -15.95 -7.58
N ALA A 490 -1.91 -17.00 -6.98
CA ALA A 490 -0.58 -17.49 -7.35
C ALA A 490 -0.57 -18.33 -8.62
N SER A 491 -1.61 -19.17 -8.84
CA SER A 491 -1.59 -20.19 -9.88
C SER A 491 -2.64 -20.01 -10.97
N TYR A 492 -3.58 -19.08 -10.79
CA TYR A 492 -4.77 -18.91 -11.65
C TYR A 492 -5.67 -20.16 -11.75
N VAL A 493 -5.44 -21.15 -10.88
CA VAL A 493 -6.33 -22.31 -10.75
C VAL A 493 -7.60 -21.87 -10.02
N HIS A 494 -8.75 -22.27 -10.49
CA HIS A 494 -10.02 -21.98 -9.86
C HIS A 494 -10.13 -22.72 -8.51
N ALA A 495 -10.10 -22.00 -7.39
CA ALA A 495 -10.17 -22.55 -6.05
C ALA A 495 -11.25 -21.86 -5.19
#